data_e90f574214583e707ce786bbc357f1e5
#
_entry.id   e90f574214583e707ce786bbc357f1e5
#
_cell.length_a   1.000
_cell.length_b   1.000
_cell.length_c   1.000
_cell.angle_alpha   90.00
_cell.angle_beta   90.00
_cell.angle_gamma   90.00
#
_symmetry.space_group_name_H-M   'P 1'
#
loop_
_entity.id
_entity.type
_entity.pdbx_description
1 polymer ?
#
loop_
_entity_poly.entity_id
_entity_poly.type
_entity_poly.pdbx_seq_one_letter_code
_entity_poly.pdbx_strand_id
1 'polypeptide(L)'
;MTEQWTPEKANDWYASIDPIRGCNYLPRSAVNSTEMWQAESFDPDTIAEELAWAGAAGFNAVRVFHQFLVWRSDPAGLKRRIDRFLDIAAGEGIKAMFILFDDCAFAGKEPYLGKQDDPIPYTHNSGWTPSPGLTRVADHSVWPALKDYVLDIVGSFADDDRVQIWDLYNEPGNSELGETSLPLVEAAFAWAREAGAQQPLTTSIFRGHEGYAMEQRILELSDVSSFHHYGDTGVEAVIQRCQAYGRPVLCTEWLRRVVGQTVELILPIFARERIGWYNWGLVAGRTQTYLDWRREFNTPDSKTWQHDIFHADGSPYDEAEIELIRAFAFD
;
A
#
# COMPACT_ATOMS: atom_id res chain seq x y z
N MET A 1 -11.93 17.76 14.11
CA MET A 1 -12.13 17.45 12.66
C MET A 1 -11.17 18.30 11.89
N THR A 2 -10.28 17.70 11.12
CA THR A 2 -9.36 18.41 10.22
C THR A 2 -10.04 18.68 8.86
N GLU A 3 -9.60 19.71 8.16
CA GLU A 3 -10.07 20.01 6.81
C GLU A 3 -9.15 19.36 5.77
N GLN A 4 -9.64 19.23 4.53
CA GLN A 4 -8.79 18.84 3.41
C GLN A 4 -7.65 19.86 3.27
N TRP A 5 -6.43 19.39 3.03
CA TRP A 5 -5.31 20.28 2.80
C TRP A 5 -5.51 21.08 1.52
N THR A 6 -5.09 22.33 1.54
CA THR A 6 -4.99 23.10 0.29
C THR A 6 -3.86 22.55 -0.58
N PRO A 7 -3.89 22.77 -1.90
CA PRO A 7 -2.78 22.37 -2.76
C PRO A 7 -1.43 22.94 -2.29
N GLU A 8 -1.40 24.18 -1.81
CA GLU A 8 -0.19 24.82 -1.29
C GLU A 8 0.37 24.04 -0.09
N LYS A 9 -0.48 23.74 0.91
CA LYS A 9 -0.07 22.97 2.10
C LYS A 9 0.49 21.61 1.72
N ALA A 10 -0.15 20.92 0.78
CA ALA A 10 0.27 19.61 0.32
C ALA A 10 1.64 19.68 -0.41
N ASN A 11 1.84 20.69 -1.27
CA ASN A 11 3.09 20.89 -1.97
C ASN A 11 4.23 21.32 -1.02
N ASP A 12 3.96 22.20 -0.04
CA ASP A 12 4.93 22.59 0.97
C ASP A 12 5.38 21.38 1.82
N TRP A 13 4.42 20.54 2.24
CA TRP A 13 4.72 19.29 2.93
C TRP A 13 5.61 18.37 2.08
N TYR A 14 5.25 18.16 0.82
CA TYR A 14 6.00 17.28 -0.08
C TYR A 14 7.42 17.79 -0.37
N ALA A 15 7.58 19.11 -0.46
CA ALA A 15 8.88 19.73 -0.62
C ALA A 15 9.75 19.68 0.65
N SER A 16 9.15 19.46 1.83
CA SER A 16 9.85 19.40 3.12
C SER A 16 10.38 18.02 3.48
N ILE A 17 10.02 16.98 2.72
CA ILE A 17 10.45 15.61 2.96
C ILE A 17 11.43 15.12 1.89
N ASP A 18 12.23 14.12 2.22
CA ASP A 18 13.06 13.43 1.23
C ASP A 18 12.18 12.72 0.19
N PRO A 19 12.67 12.57 -1.07
CA PRO A 19 11.99 11.78 -2.07
C PRO A 19 11.61 10.39 -1.53
N ILE A 20 10.32 10.07 -1.61
CA ILE A 20 9.80 8.78 -1.11
C ILE A 20 10.31 7.65 -2.00
N ARG A 21 10.98 6.70 -1.39
CA ARG A 21 11.44 5.43 -1.97
C ARG A 21 10.83 4.32 -1.11
N GLY A 22 9.68 3.83 -1.52
CA GLY A 22 8.91 2.90 -0.71
C GLY A 22 8.67 1.55 -1.37
N CYS A 23 8.14 0.63 -0.59
CA CYS A 23 7.59 -0.62 -1.06
C CYS A 23 6.26 -0.95 -0.37
N ASN A 24 5.40 -1.70 -1.03
CA ASN A 24 4.27 -2.35 -0.37
C ASN A 24 4.82 -3.53 0.43
N TYR A 25 4.55 -3.54 1.71
CA TYR A 25 5.20 -4.45 2.64
C TYR A 25 4.21 -5.40 3.32
N LEU A 26 4.51 -6.66 3.22
CA LEU A 26 3.99 -7.75 4.04
C LEU A 26 5.16 -8.68 4.37
N PRO A 27 5.38 -9.10 5.64
CA PRO A 27 6.51 -9.95 5.98
C PRO A 27 6.42 -11.29 5.26
N ARG A 28 7.57 -11.86 4.87
CA ARG A 28 7.65 -13.16 4.17
C ARG A 28 6.96 -14.31 4.91
N SER A 29 6.76 -14.16 6.22
CA SER A 29 6.08 -15.13 7.07
C SER A 29 4.56 -15.10 6.98
N ALA A 30 3.95 -14.05 6.36
CA ALA A 30 2.50 -13.88 6.26
C ALA A 30 1.98 -14.03 4.82
N VAL A 31 0.74 -14.50 4.65
CA VAL A 31 0.06 -14.61 3.35
C VAL A 31 -0.88 -13.42 3.07
N ASN A 32 -1.27 -12.68 4.11
CA ASN A 32 -2.17 -11.53 4.03
C ASN A 32 -2.08 -10.65 5.28
N SER A 33 -2.80 -9.52 5.26
CA SER A 33 -2.85 -8.58 6.38
C SER A 33 -3.45 -9.19 7.67
N THR A 34 -4.33 -10.18 7.57
CA THR A 34 -4.85 -10.87 8.75
C THR A 34 -3.72 -11.61 9.47
N GLU A 35 -2.93 -12.41 8.75
CA GLU A 35 -1.81 -13.17 9.32
C GLU A 35 -0.72 -12.24 9.86
N MET A 36 -0.43 -11.12 9.16
CA MET A 36 0.53 -10.13 9.63
C MET A 36 0.14 -9.52 10.98
N TRP A 37 -1.15 -9.25 11.20
CA TRP A 37 -1.57 -8.42 12.33
C TRP A 37 -2.22 -9.17 13.48
N GLN A 38 -2.58 -10.45 13.37
CA GLN A 38 -3.09 -11.24 14.51
C GLN A 38 -2.02 -11.47 15.58
N ALA A 39 -2.44 -11.58 16.84
CA ALA A 39 -1.51 -11.77 17.97
C ALA A 39 -0.70 -13.06 17.85
N GLU A 40 -1.31 -14.10 17.34
CA GLU A 40 -0.72 -15.45 17.25
C GLU A 40 0.32 -15.58 16.12
N SER A 41 0.28 -14.67 15.14
CA SER A 41 1.14 -14.74 13.94
C SER A 41 1.96 -13.47 13.69
N PHE A 42 1.82 -12.44 14.53
CA PHE A 42 2.64 -11.24 14.46
C PHE A 42 4.11 -11.59 14.71
N ASP A 43 4.96 -11.31 13.73
CA ASP A 43 6.37 -11.74 13.69
C ASP A 43 7.31 -10.51 13.65
N PRO A 44 7.57 -9.87 14.81
CA PRO A 44 8.41 -8.68 14.87
C PRO A 44 9.87 -8.95 14.52
N ASP A 45 10.37 -10.19 14.68
CA ASP A 45 11.75 -10.52 14.37
C ASP A 45 11.98 -10.57 12.86
N THR A 46 11.07 -11.22 12.10
CA THR A 46 11.10 -11.19 10.63
C THR A 46 10.91 -9.75 10.11
N ILE A 47 9.99 -8.98 10.69
CA ILE A 47 9.78 -7.58 10.32
C ILE A 47 11.06 -6.75 10.51
N ALA A 48 11.75 -6.92 11.64
CA ALA A 48 12.99 -6.20 11.93
C ALA A 48 14.11 -6.55 10.93
N GLU A 49 14.27 -7.84 10.63
CA GLU A 49 15.25 -8.31 9.66
C GLU A 49 14.99 -7.71 8.25
N GLU A 50 13.76 -7.80 7.77
CA GLU A 50 13.40 -7.34 6.43
C GLU A 50 13.45 -5.81 6.27
N LEU A 51 13.03 -5.06 7.28
CA LEU A 51 13.12 -3.60 7.25
C LEU A 51 14.57 -3.11 7.37
N ALA A 52 15.45 -3.86 8.04
CA ALA A 52 16.89 -3.57 8.01
C ALA A 52 17.47 -3.73 6.59
N TRP A 53 17.06 -4.77 5.84
CA TRP A 53 17.45 -4.92 4.43
C TRP A 53 16.91 -3.77 3.56
N ALA A 54 15.65 -3.38 3.78
CA ALA A 54 15.04 -2.25 3.09
C ALA A 54 15.79 -0.93 3.34
N GLY A 55 16.07 -0.60 4.60
CA GLY A 55 16.84 0.60 4.97
C GLY A 55 18.23 0.60 4.35
N ALA A 56 18.94 -0.53 4.40
CA ALA A 56 20.27 -0.68 3.76
C ALA A 56 20.22 -0.50 2.24
N ALA A 57 19.12 -0.86 1.58
CA ALA A 57 18.87 -0.66 0.15
C ALA A 57 18.42 0.77 -0.21
N GLY A 58 18.20 1.65 0.78
CA GLY A 58 17.81 3.03 0.57
C GLY A 58 16.33 3.31 0.55
N PHE A 59 15.48 2.34 0.92
CA PHE A 59 14.06 2.60 1.17
C PHE A 59 13.89 3.46 2.42
N ASN A 60 12.98 4.42 2.35
CA ASN A 60 12.63 5.31 3.47
C ASN A 60 11.13 5.29 3.81
N ALA A 61 10.36 4.46 3.13
CA ALA A 61 8.93 4.31 3.37
C ALA A 61 8.43 2.88 3.09
N VAL A 62 7.37 2.49 3.80
CA VAL A 62 6.61 1.27 3.54
C VAL A 62 5.12 1.56 3.49
N ARG A 63 4.39 0.90 2.60
CA ARG A 63 2.93 0.95 2.49
C ARG A 63 2.37 -0.37 3.00
N VAL A 64 1.51 -0.34 4.04
CA VAL A 64 1.13 -1.51 4.84
C VAL A 64 -0.37 -1.57 5.02
N PHE A 65 -0.94 -2.74 4.76
CA PHE A 65 -2.38 -3.00 4.84
C PHE A 65 -2.81 -3.36 6.25
N HIS A 66 -3.81 -2.67 6.77
CA HIS A 66 -4.51 -3.05 8.00
C HIS A 66 -5.66 -4.04 7.71
N GLN A 67 -6.20 -4.64 8.78
CA GLN A 67 -7.32 -5.56 8.66
C GLN A 67 -8.39 -5.27 9.71
N PHE A 68 -9.59 -4.89 9.24
CA PHE A 68 -10.73 -4.58 10.10
C PHE A 68 -11.09 -5.69 11.07
N LEU A 69 -11.07 -6.97 10.63
CA LEU A 69 -11.44 -8.07 11.51
C LEU A 69 -10.47 -8.26 12.67
N VAL A 70 -9.18 -8.01 12.44
CA VAL A 70 -8.16 -8.07 13.50
C VAL A 70 -8.40 -6.94 14.51
N TRP A 71 -8.65 -5.72 14.03
CA TRP A 71 -9.04 -4.63 14.92
C TRP A 71 -10.30 -4.96 15.71
N ARG A 72 -11.36 -5.42 15.05
CA ARG A 72 -12.64 -5.75 15.70
C ARG A 72 -12.49 -6.80 16.80
N SER A 73 -11.58 -7.75 16.64
CA SER A 73 -11.30 -8.81 17.61
C SER A 73 -10.44 -8.33 18.78
N ASP A 74 -9.44 -7.50 18.53
CA ASP A 74 -8.46 -7.06 19.53
C ASP A 74 -7.95 -5.63 19.23
N PRO A 75 -8.77 -4.59 19.42
CA PRO A 75 -8.40 -3.20 19.10
C PRO A 75 -7.14 -2.75 19.83
N ALA A 76 -7.05 -3.03 21.13
CA ALA A 76 -5.92 -2.63 21.95
C ALA A 76 -4.63 -3.38 21.58
N GLY A 77 -4.74 -4.67 21.29
CA GLY A 77 -3.61 -5.48 20.87
C GLY A 77 -3.10 -5.08 19.49
N LEU A 78 -3.99 -4.82 18.53
CA LEU A 78 -3.60 -4.33 17.22
C LEU A 78 -2.81 -3.02 17.33
N LYS A 79 -3.28 -2.05 18.11
CA LYS A 79 -2.56 -0.77 18.31
C LYS A 79 -1.16 -0.97 18.90
N ARG A 80 -0.99 -1.88 19.85
CA ARG A 80 0.36 -2.22 20.37
C ARG A 80 1.25 -2.85 19.31
N ARG A 81 0.70 -3.69 18.42
CA ARG A 81 1.47 -4.29 17.31
C ARG A 81 1.83 -3.26 16.24
N ILE A 82 0.92 -2.33 15.93
CA ILE A 82 1.21 -1.18 15.06
C ILE A 82 2.32 -0.32 15.65
N ASP A 83 2.24 0.04 16.93
CA ASP A 83 3.26 0.82 17.63
C ASP A 83 4.62 0.10 17.59
N ARG A 84 4.65 -1.20 17.86
CA ARG A 84 5.88 -2.01 17.74
C ARG A 84 6.43 -2.05 16.31
N PHE A 85 5.57 -2.15 15.31
CA PHE A 85 5.96 -2.09 13.89
C PHE A 85 6.58 -0.74 13.55
N LEU A 86 5.94 0.34 13.99
CA LEU A 86 6.43 1.71 13.78
C LEU A 86 7.79 1.94 14.45
N ASP A 87 8.02 1.41 15.64
CA ASP A 87 9.33 1.47 16.30
C ASP A 87 10.42 0.77 15.49
N ILE A 88 10.11 -0.42 14.95
CA ILE A 88 11.04 -1.17 14.11
C ILE A 88 11.36 -0.40 12.82
N ALA A 89 10.34 0.09 12.13
CA ALA A 89 10.50 0.85 10.89
C ALA A 89 11.29 2.15 11.11
N ALA A 90 10.97 2.90 12.17
CA ALA A 90 11.66 4.13 12.52
C ALA A 90 13.14 3.89 12.90
N GLY A 91 13.47 2.74 13.49
CA GLY A 91 14.85 2.33 13.76
C GLY A 91 15.72 2.23 12.49
N GLU A 92 15.10 1.97 11.35
CA GLU A 92 15.74 1.88 10.03
C GLU A 92 15.55 3.17 9.19
N GLY A 93 15.00 4.24 9.78
CA GLY A 93 14.70 5.48 9.08
C GLY A 93 13.51 5.39 8.11
N ILE A 94 12.64 4.40 8.28
CA ILE A 94 11.50 4.11 7.42
C ILE A 94 10.22 4.63 8.08
N LYS A 95 9.40 5.37 7.31
CA LYS A 95 8.06 5.81 7.71
C LYS A 95 6.97 4.94 7.07
N ALA A 96 5.80 4.91 7.71
CA ALA A 96 4.69 4.10 7.25
C ALA A 96 3.63 4.93 6.50
N MET A 97 3.12 4.39 5.39
CA MET A 97 1.83 4.70 4.80
C MET A 97 0.89 3.54 5.16
N PHE A 98 -0.17 3.80 5.90
CA PHE A 98 -1.12 2.77 6.30
C PHE A 98 -2.38 2.77 5.46
N ILE A 99 -2.82 1.57 5.04
CA ILE A 99 -4.04 1.33 4.29
C ILE A 99 -5.11 0.79 5.23
N LEU A 100 -6.31 1.40 5.22
CA LEU A 100 -7.40 0.98 6.11
C LEU A 100 -8.35 -0.03 5.46
N PHE A 101 -8.75 0.23 4.20
CA PHE A 101 -9.67 -0.61 3.44
C PHE A 101 -9.04 -1.10 2.14
N ASP A 102 -9.54 -2.21 1.62
CA ASP A 102 -9.01 -2.86 0.42
C ASP A 102 -10.10 -3.72 -0.23
N ASP A 103 -10.29 -3.56 -1.54
CA ASP A 103 -11.24 -4.38 -2.32
C ASP A 103 -10.57 -5.54 -3.06
N CYS A 104 -9.25 -5.68 -2.97
CA CYS A 104 -8.55 -6.79 -3.63
C CYS A 104 -8.82 -8.10 -2.89
N ALA A 105 -9.33 -9.08 -3.62
CA ALA A 105 -9.62 -10.41 -3.09
C ALA A 105 -9.18 -11.50 -4.07
N PHE A 106 -8.31 -12.40 -3.65
CA PHE A 106 -7.98 -13.55 -4.50
C PHE A 106 -9.20 -14.47 -4.64
N ALA A 107 -9.70 -14.62 -5.87
CA ALA A 107 -10.85 -15.48 -6.22
C ALA A 107 -12.09 -15.22 -5.32
N GLY A 108 -12.33 -13.98 -4.93
CA GLY A 108 -13.48 -13.60 -4.11
C GLY A 108 -13.41 -14.07 -2.65
N LYS A 109 -12.21 -14.37 -2.13
CA LYS A 109 -12.03 -14.76 -0.72
C LYS A 109 -12.48 -13.63 0.21
N GLU A 110 -13.18 -14.02 1.28
CA GLU A 110 -13.51 -13.13 2.40
C GLU A 110 -12.48 -13.27 3.53
N PRO A 111 -12.20 -12.21 4.30
CA PRO A 111 -11.28 -12.27 5.43
C PRO A 111 -11.87 -13.08 6.59
N TYR A 112 -11.02 -13.79 7.31
CA TYR A 112 -11.36 -14.56 8.51
C TYR A 112 -10.21 -14.53 9.51
N LEU A 113 -10.53 -14.73 10.79
CA LEU A 113 -9.55 -14.81 11.88
C LEU A 113 -9.06 -16.24 12.08
N GLY A 114 -7.90 -16.38 12.72
CA GLY A 114 -7.26 -17.66 13.01
C GLY A 114 -6.22 -18.02 11.95
N LYS A 115 -5.85 -19.31 11.92
CA LYS A 115 -4.84 -19.79 10.99
C LYS A 115 -5.29 -19.56 9.54
N GLN A 116 -4.46 -18.83 8.80
CA GLN A 116 -4.71 -18.62 7.38
C GLN A 116 -4.33 -19.85 6.56
N ASP A 117 -4.98 -20.01 5.41
CA ASP A 117 -4.66 -21.07 4.46
C ASP A 117 -3.22 -20.94 3.94
N ASP A 118 -2.57 -22.06 3.68
CA ASP A 118 -1.30 -22.03 2.99
C ASP A 118 -1.47 -21.50 1.55
N PRO A 119 -0.48 -20.76 1.01
CA PRO A 119 -0.58 -20.26 -0.35
C PRO A 119 -0.64 -21.40 -1.35
N ILE A 120 -1.41 -21.20 -2.41
CA ILE A 120 -1.46 -22.16 -3.53
C ILE A 120 -0.11 -22.10 -4.25
N PRO A 121 0.63 -23.20 -4.38
CA PRO A 121 1.93 -23.20 -5.04
C PRO A 121 1.87 -22.61 -6.44
N TYR A 122 2.88 -21.81 -6.81
CA TYR A 122 3.01 -21.15 -8.11
C TYR A 122 1.83 -20.21 -8.44
N THR A 123 1.16 -19.67 -7.42
CA THR A 123 0.05 -18.75 -7.63
C THR A 123 0.29 -17.46 -6.86
N HIS A 124 0.49 -16.37 -7.61
CA HIS A 124 0.68 -15.03 -7.08
C HIS A 124 -0.43 -14.65 -6.11
N ASN A 125 -0.04 -14.24 -4.91
CA ASN A 125 -0.88 -13.61 -3.90
C ASN A 125 -2.20 -14.38 -3.58
N SER A 126 -2.14 -15.71 -3.65
CA SER A 126 -3.33 -16.59 -3.54
C SER A 126 -3.97 -16.63 -2.14
N GLY A 127 -3.30 -16.10 -1.12
CA GLY A 127 -3.81 -15.94 0.24
C GLY A 127 -4.47 -14.61 0.52
N TRP A 128 -4.49 -13.67 -0.46
CA TRP A 128 -4.95 -12.30 -0.22
C TRP A 128 -6.44 -12.22 0.06
N THR A 129 -6.80 -11.39 1.06
CA THR A 129 -8.17 -11.11 1.47
C THR A 129 -8.39 -9.62 1.69
N PRO A 130 -9.58 -9.10 1.32
CA PRO A 130 -9.90 -7.68 1.42
C PRO A 130 -10.12 -7.21 2.86
N SER A 131 -10.18 -5.90 3.06
CA SER A 131 -10.61 -5.26 4.31
C SER A 131 -11.65 -4.17 3.98
N PRO A 132 -12.85 -4.19 4.53
CA PRO A 132 -13.35 -5.03 5.63
C PRO A 132 -13.85 -6.40 5.19
N GLY A 133 -13.88 -6.70 3.90
CA GLY A 133 -14.48 -7.85 3.24
C GLY A 133 -15.53 -7.39 2.23
N LEU A 134 -15.61 -8.05 1.06
CA LEU A 134 -16.43 -7.62 -0.07
C LEU A 134 -17.92 -7.46 0.30
N THR A 135 -18.43 -8.40 1.10
CA THR A 135 -19.84 -8.38 1.54
C THR A 135 -20.16 -7.22 2.48
N ARG A 136 -19.16 -6.65 3.16
CA ARG A 136 -19.34 -5.58 4.14
C ARG A 136 -19.32 -4.18 3.54
N VAL A 137 -18.82 -4.05 2.32
CA VAL A 137 -18.69 -2.74 1.64
C VAL A 137 -20.08 -2.09 1.47
N ALA A 138 -21.06 -2.83 0.98
CA ALA A 138 -22.42 -2.33 0.78
C ALA A 138 -23.37 -2.57 1.97
N ASP A 139 -22.93 -3.28 3.02
CA ASP A 139 -23.75 -3.55 4.19
C ASP A 139 -23.67 -2.38 5.19
N HIS A 140 -24.57 -1.42 5.05
CA HIS A 140 -24.63 -0.25 5.93
C HIS A 140 -24.85 -0.60 7.42
N SER A 141 -25.28 -1.82 7.76
CA SER A 141 -25.44 -2.25 9.15
C SER A 141 -24.12 -2.41 9.89
N VAL A 142 -23.01 -2.65 9.15
CA VAL A 142 -21.65 -2.74 9.71
C VAL A 142 -20.90 -1.40 9.73
N TRP A 143 -21.39 -0.39 9.02
CA TRP A 143 -20.70 0.90 8.90
C TRP A 143 -20.44 1.63 10.22
N PRO A 144 -21.30 1.57 11.24
CA PRO A 144 -20.94 2.12 12.56
C PRO A 144 -19.62 1.53 13.09
N ALA A 145 -19.43 0.21 12.96
CA ALA A 145 -18.19 -0.44 13.38
C ALA A 145 -16.97 -0.10 12.46
N LEU A 146 -17.21 0.12 11.16
CA LEU A 146 -16.16 0.60 10.25
C LEU A 146 -15.74 2.03 10.60
N LYS A 147 -16.70 2.89 10.96
CA LYS A 147 -16.42 4.22 11.47
C LYS A 147 -15.59 4.18 12.76
N ASP A 148 -16.02 3.36 13.73
CA ASP A 148 -15.27 3.21 14.98
C ASP A 148 -13.84 2.73 14.74
N TYR A 149 -13.63 1.83 13.78
CA TYR A 149 -12.32 1.36 13.36
C TYR A 149 -11.44 2.51 12.83
N VAL A 150 -11.97 3.32 11.90
CA VAL A 150 -11.21 4.45 11.35
C VAL A 150 -10.91 5.48 12.44
N LEU A 151 -11.90 5.82 13.27
CA LEU A 151 -11.72 6.79 14.35
C LEU A 151 -10.69 6.31 15.39
N ASP A 152 -10.70 5.02 15.75
CA ASP A 152 -9.77 4.47 16.75
C ASP A 152 -8.35 4.35 16.18
N ILE A 153 -8.16 3.80 14.96
CA ILE A 153 -6.83 3.63 14.38
C ILE A 153 -6.22 4.99 14.01
N VAL A 154 -6.91 5.78 13.20
CA VAL A 154 -6.38 7.08 12.76
C VAL A 154 -6.19 8.01 13.95
N GLY A 155 -7.17 8.08 14.87
CA GLY A 155 -7.08 8.93 16.05
C GLY A 155 -5.95 8.55 16.99
N SER A 156 -5.61 7.25 17.10
CA SER A 156 -4.50 6.80 17.97
C SER A 156 -3.13 7.21 17.46
N PHE A 157 -2.98 7.44 16.15
CA PHE A 157 -1.72 7.79 15.49
C PHE A 157 -1.79 9.11 14.72
N ALA A 158 -2.78 9.97 15.05
CA ALA A 158 -3.04 11.22 14.34
C ALA A 158 -1.87 12.21 14.35
N ASP A 159 -1.08 12.22 15.44
CA ASP A 159 0.09 13.09 15.62
C ASP A 159 1.41 12.31 15.58
N ASP A 160 1.40 11.03 15.18
CA ASP A 160 2.58 10.18 15.14
C ASP A 160 3.39 10.46 13.86
N ASP A 161 4.60 10.96 14.00
CA ASP A 161 5.48 11.33 12.89
C ASP A 161 6.10 10.13 12.17
N ARG A 162 6.00 8.91 12.74
CA ARG A 162 6.37 7.65 12.11
C ARG A 162 5.34 7.24 11.03
N VAL A 163 4.09 7.75 11.13
CA VAL A 163 3.05 7.60 10.10
C VAL A 163 3.15 8.79 9.14
N GLN A 164 3.49 8.52 7.89
CA GLN A 164 3.73 9.56 6.89
C GLN A 164 2.46 9.97 6.14
N ILE A 165 1.61 9.00 5.81
CA ILE A 165 0.41 9.17 4.97
C ILE A 165 -0.64 8.15 5.42
N TRP A 166 -1.91 8.52 5.33
CA TRP A 166 -3.03 7.58 5.40
C TRP A 166 -3.57 7.32 4.00
N ASP A 167 -3.45 6.08 3.52
CA ASP A 167 -4.14 5.57 2.34
C ASP A 167 -5.45 4.92 2.80
N LEU A 168 -6.56 5.59 2.54
CA LEU A 168 -7.81 5.21 3.16
C LEU A 168 -8.44 3.98 2.52
N TYR A 169 -8.12 3.71 1.23
CA TYR A 169 -8.72 2.62 0.49
C TYR A 169 -7.82 2.15 -0.65
N ASN A 170 -7.44 0.89 -0.65
CA ASN A 170 -6.73 0.28 -1.76
C ASN A 170 -7.71 -0.17 -2.85
N GLU A 171 -7.47 0.28 -4.08
CA GLU A 171 -8.18 -0.14 -5.29
C GLU A 171 -9.71 -0.26 -5.15
N PRO A 172 -10.41 0.78 -4.71
CA PRO A 172 -11.85 0.70 -4.52
C PRO A 172 -12.56 0.35 -5.82
N GLY A 173 -13.51 -0.57 -5.72
CA GLY A 173 -14.23 -1.12 -6.87
C GLY A 173 -13.54 -2.30 -7.56
N ASN A 174 -12.39 -2.77 -7.03
CA ASN A 174 -11.80 -4.04 -7.45
C ASN A 174 -12.74 -5.22 -7.10
N SER A 175 -12.38 -6.44 -7.50
CA SER A 175 -13.16 -7.66 -7.24
C SER A 175 -14.65 -7.52 -7.60
N GLU A 176 -14.92 -6.84 -8.71
CA GLU A 176 -16.26 -6.62 -9.28
C GLU A 176 -17.20 -5.71 -8.47
N LEU A 177 -16.69 -5.04 -7.43
CA LEU A 177 -17.50 -4.08 -6.65
C LEU A 177 -17.85 -2.81 -7.42
N GLY A 178 -17.02 -2.37 -8.36
CA GLY A 178 -17.29 -1.18 -9.18
C GLY A 178 -17.62 0.06 -8.34
N GLU A 179 -18.66 0.79 -8.72
CA GLU A 179 -19.08 2.02 -8.01
C GLU A 179 -19.70 1.76 -6.62
N THR A 180 -19.94 0.48 -6.25
CA THR A 180 -20.48 0.11 -4.91
C THR A 180 -19.56 0.58 -3.78
N SER A 181 -18.25 0.68 -4.03
CA SER A 181 -17.28 1.10 -3.02
C SER A 181 -17.23 2.62 -2.82
N LEU A 182 -17.71 3.43 -3.77
CA LEU A 182 -17.60 4.89 -3.70
C LEU A 182 -18.16 5.51 -2.42
N PRO A 183 -19.35 5.13 -1.94
CA PRO A 183 -19.88 5.69 -0.68
C PRO A 183 -18.99 5.39 0.54
N LEU A 184 -18.34 4.21 0.59
CA LEU A 184 -17.42 3.88 1.68
C LEU A 184 -16.10 4.65 1.55
N VAL A 185 -15.61 4.89 0.34
CA VAL A 185 -14.44 5.77 0.11
C VAL A 185 -14.73 7.17 0.67
N GLU A 186 -15.85 7.79 0.29
CA GLU A 186 -16.23 9.11 0.79
C GLU A 186 -16.36 9.15 2.32
N ALA A 187 -16.98 8.11 2.89
CA ALA A 187 -17.11 7.97 4.33
C ALA A 187 -15.75 7.82 5.03
N ALA A 188 -14.81 7.05 4.45
CA ALA A 188 -13.47 6.87 5.01
C ALA A 188 -12.70 8.19 5.10
N PHE A 189 -12.74 9.01 4.05
CA PHE A 189 -12.16 10.38 4.10
C PHE A 189 -12.80 11.24 5.19
N ALA A 190 -14.13 11.24 5.29
CA ALA A 190 -14.85 12.01 6.32
C ALA A 190 -14.47 11.53 7.73
N TRP A 191 -14.41 10.23 7.97
CA TRP A 191 -14.07 9.65 9.27
C TRP A 191 -12.61 9.89 9.66
N ALA A 192 -11.67 9.79 8.72
CA ALA A 192 -10.25 10.07 8.99
C ALA A 192 -10.04 11.56 9.37
N ARG A 193 -10.77 12.48 8.72
CA ARG A 193 -10.75 13.89 9.13
C ARG A 193 -11.43 14.12 10.48
N GLU A 194 -12.50 13.41 10.76
CA GLU A 194 -13.17 13.43 12.09
C GLU A 194 -12.23 12.92 13.19
N ALA A 195 -11.43 11.88 12.89
CA ALA A 195 -10.41 11.33 13.78
C ALA A 195 -9.25 12.30 14.05
N GLY A 196 -9.09 13.34 13.26
CA GLY A 196 -8.10 14.38 13.48
C GLY A 196 -6.74 14.14 12.85
N ALA A 197 -6.66 13.29 11.79
CA ALA A 197 -5.41 13.04 11.06
C ALA A 197 -4.66 14.34 10.75
N GLN A 198 -3.40 14.44 11.16
CA GLN A 198 -2.50 15.53 10.80
C GLN A 198 -1.68 15.21 9.55
N GLN A 199 -1.54 13.95 9.23
CA GLN A 199 -0.89 13.46 8.01
C GLN A 199 -1.83 13.66 6.79
N PRO A 200 -1.28 13.74 5.56
CA PRO A 200 -2.11 13.81 4.36
C PRO A 200 -2.88 12.52 4.13
N LEU A 201 -4.07 12.66 3.55
CA LEU A 201 -4.94 11.56 3.17
C LEU A 201 -4.88 11.32 1.67
N THR A 202 -4.89 10.05 1.27
CA THR A 202 -4.93 9.64 -0.13
C THR A 202 -5.79 8.39 -0.33
N THR A 203 -6.09 8.11 -1.56
CA THR A 203 -6.59 6.83 -2.10
C THR A 203 -6.16 6.77 -3.56
N SER A 204 -5.68 5.62 -4.02
CA SER A 204 -5.07 5.53 -5.33
C SER A 204 -6.08 5.25 -6.43
N ILE A 205 -5.93 5.94 -7.58
CA ILE A 205 -6.56 5.53 -8.82
C ILE A 205 -5.76 4.37 -9.45
N PHE A 206 -6.42 3.42 -10.08
CA PHE A 206 -5.72 2.24 -10.63
C PHE A 206 -6.22 1.76 -12.00
N ARG A 207 -7.43 2.14 -12.42
CA ARG A 207 -7.99 1.74 -13.73
C ARG A 207 -7.51 2.63 -14.87
N GLY A 208 -7.11 3.87 -14.58
CA GLY A 208 -6.54 4.80 -15.56
C GLY A 208 -7.52 5.32 -16.61
N HIS A 209 -8.83 5.11 -16.46
CA HIS A 209 -9.83 5.52 -17.44
C HIS A 209 -10.34 6.94 -17.19
N GLU A 210 -10.25 7.79 -18.19
CA GLU A 210 -10.96 9.07 -18.16
C GLU A 210 -12.48 8.84 -18.05
N GLY A 211 -13.14 9.61 -17.17
CA GLY A 211 -14.59 9.57 -16.98
C GLY A 211 -15.09 8.50 -15.99
N TYR A 212 -14.23 7.75 -15.34
CA TYR A 212 -14.63 6.89 -14.24
C TYR A 212 -14.90 7.73 -12.99
N ALA A 213 -16.17 7.83 -12.57
CA ALA A 213 -16.60 8.76 -11.54
C ALA A 213 -15.89 8.56 -10.20
N MET A 214 -15.62 7.32 -9.81
CA MET A 214 -14.88 7.00 -8.58
C MET A 214 -13.47 7.59 -8.61
N GLU A 215 -12.71 7.41 -9.69
CA GLU A 215 -11.33 7.93 -9.76
C GLU A 215 -11.29 9.46 -9.75
N GLN A 216 -12.25 10.11 -10.42
CA GLN A 216 -12.38 11.57 -10.32
C GLN A 216 -12.62 11.99 -8.87
N ARG A 217 -13.56 11.31 -8.19
CA ARG A 217 -13.90 11.64 -6.81
C ARG A 217 -12.75 11.38 -5.82
N ILE A 218 -12.00 10.32 -6.02
CA ILE A 218 -10.78 10.01 -5.25
C ILE A 218 -9.78 11.17 -5.35
N LEU A 219 -9.48 11.64 -6.57
CA LEU A 219 -8.54 12.73 -6.80
C LEU A 219 -9.04 14.06 -6.20
N GLU A 220 -10.35 14.30 -6.20
CA GLU A 220 -10.96 15.48 -5.56
C GLU A 220 -10.84 15.46 -4.03
N LEU A 221 -10.94 14.28 -3.40
CA LEU A 221 -10.92 14.12 -1.95
C LEU A 221 -9.52 14.07 -1.34
N SER A 222 -8.53 13.63 -2.11
CA SER A 222 -7.17 13.38 -1.66
C SER A 222 -6.40 14.67 -1.38
N ASP A 223 -5.56 14.64 -0.35
CA ASP A 223 -4.58 15.71 -0.08
C ASP A 223 -3.35 15.58 -0.97
N VAL A 224 -2.99 14.34 -1.29
CA VAL A 224 -1.93 13.95 -2.21
C VAL A 224 -2.53 12.99 -3.22
N SER A 225 -2.37 13.26 -4.52
CA SER A 225 -2.85 12.37 -5.56
C SER A 225 -2.00 11.10 -5.61
N SER A 226 -2.61 9.93 -5.74
CA SER A 226 -1.85 8.69 -5.88
C SER A 226 -2.46 7.77 -6.94
N PHE A 227 -1.60 6.93 -7.53
CA PHE A 227 -2.01 6.01 -8.58
C PHE A 227 -1.24 4.69 -8.56
N HIS A 228 -1.83 3.66 -9.17
CA HIS A 228 -1.17 2.40 -9.50
C HIS A 228 -0.92 2.33 -11.00
N HIS A 229 0.23 1.76 -11.38
CA HIS A 229 0.55 1.56 -12.80
C HIS A 229 1.48 0.36 -12.97
N TYR A 230 1.03 -0.63 -13.75
CA TYR A 230 1.77 -1.86 -14.01
C TYR A 230 2.09 -2.11 -15.49
N GLY A 231 1.94 -1.07 -16.33
CA GLY A 231 2.32 -1.12 -17.74
C GLY A 231 3.75 -0.63 -17.96
N ASP A 232 4.39 -1.12 -19.01
CA ASP A 232 5.69 -0.63 -19.49
C ASP A 232 5.60 0.73 -20.22
N THR A 233 4.39 1.14 -20.57
CA THR A 233 4.08 2.41 -21.23
C THR A 233 2.86 3.09 -20.59
N GLY A 234 2.67 4.38 -20.88
CA GLY A 234 1.47 5.13 -20.47
C GLY A 234 1.52 5.75 -19.06
N VAL A 235 2.57 5.52 -18.28
CA VAL A 235 2.70 6.08 -16.92
C VAL A 235 2.65 7.60 -16.92
N GLU A 236 3.23 8.27 -17.92
CA GLU A 236 3.26 9.74 -18.03
C GLU A 236 1.85 10.33 -18.20
N ALA A 237 0.96 9.65 -18.92
CA ALA A 237 -0.43 10.11 -19.08
C ALA A 237 -1.20 10.04 -17.73
N VAL A 238 -0.97 9.01 -16.92
CA VAL A 238 -1.55 8.90 -15.58
C VAL A 238 -0.99 9.98 -14.65
N ILE A 239 0.32 10.21 -14.69
CA ILE A 239 0.98 11.28 -13.94
C ILE A 239 0.37 12.64 -14.28
N GLN A 240 0.25 12.98 -15.55
CA GLN A 240 -0.35 14.25 -16.02
C GLN A 240 -1.78 14.42 -15.53
N ARG A 241 -2.59 13.34 -15.56
CA ARG A 241 -3.95 13.36 -15.03
C ARG A 241 -3.98 13.67 -13.53
N CYS A 242 -3.10 13.08 -12.74
CA CYS A 242 -2.99 13.37 -11.31
C CYS A 242 -2.49 14.80 -11.05
N GLN A 243 -1.47 15.25 -11.79
CA GLN A 243 -0.91 16.61 -11.67
C GLN A 243 -1.92 17.71 -11.98
N ALA A 244 -2.96 17.42 -12.80
CA ALA A 244 -4.02 18.39 -13.12
C ALA A 244 -4.80 18.89 -11.89
N TYR A 245 -4.72 18.18 -10.76
CA TYR A 245 -5.32 18.61 -9.48
C TYR A 245 -4.41 19.54 -8.66
N GLY A 246 -3.20 19.86 -9.15
CA GLY A 246 -2.27 20.81 -8.51
C GLY A 246 -1.67 20.31 -7.20
N ARG A 247 -1.72 19.01 -6.93
CA ARG A 247 -1.25 18.37 -5.71
C ARG A 247 -0.02 17.50 -5.97
N PRO A 248 0.80 17.19 -4.95
CA PRO A 248 1.85 16.18 -5.09
C PRO A 248 1.28 14.86 -5.60
N VAL A 249 2.09 14.12 -6.35
CA VAL A 249 1.68 12.85 -6.95
C VAL A 249 2.59 11.73 -6.48
N LEU A 250 1.99 10.59 -6.12
CA LEU A 250 2.69 9.37 -5.72
C LEU A 250 2.27 8.21 -6.62
N CYS A 251 3.20 7.32 -6.94
CA CYS A 251 2.89 6.01 -7.48
C CYS A 251 2.93 4.98 -6.34
N THR A 252 1.79 4.52 -5.88
CA THR A 252 1.71 3.65 -4.70
C THR A 252 1.78 2.17 -5.02
N GLU A 253 1.70 1.80 -6.30
CA GLU A 253 2.00 0.45 -6.78
C GLU A 253 2.54 0.47 -8.21
N TRP A 254 3.65 -0.24 -8.41
CA TRP A 254 4.31 -0.42 -9.68
C TRP A 254 5.33 -1.57 -9.60
N LEU A 255 6.12 -1.77 -10.64
CA LEU A 255 7.15 -2.79 -10.84
C LEU A 255 6.55 -4.13 -11.29
N ARG A 256 6.49 -4.31 -12.58
CA ARG A 256 6.04 -5.55 -13.20
C ARG A 256 7.04 -5.98 -14.28
N ARG A 257 8.15 -6.57 -13.84
CA ARG A 257 9.30 -6.93 -14.73
C ARG A 257 8.92 -7.88 -15.86
N VAL A 258 7.97 -8.79 -15.62
CA VAL A 258 7.52 -9.79 -16.62
C VAL A 258 6.84 -9.18 -17.86
N VAL A 259 6.48 -7.89 -17.84
CA VAL A 259 5.97 -7.15 -19.01
C VAL A 259 6.91 -6.02 -19.45
N GLY A 260 8.12 -5.95 -18.90
CA GLY A 260 9.11 -4.92 -19.24
C GLY A 260 9.08 -3.67 -18.38
N GLN A 261 8.19 -3.57 -17.39
CA GLN A 261 8.21 -2.47 -16.45
C GLN A 261 9.28 -2.73 -15.37
N THR A 262 10.46 -2.16 -15.56
CA THR A 262 11.64 -2.36 -14.71
C THR A 262 12.00 -1.10 -13.92
N VAL A 263 12.85 -1.26 -12.91
CA VAL A 263 13.42 -0.16 -12.12
C VAL A 263 14.15 0.82 -13.02
N GLU A 264 14.99 0.32 -13.92
CA GLU A 264 15.77 1.13 -14.88
C GLU A 264 14.88 1.98 -15.81
N LEU A 265 13.73 1.45 -16.23
CA LEU A 265 12.81 2.15 -17.12
C LEU A 265 12.02 3.25 -16.39
N ILE A 266 11.55 2.98 -15.18
CA ILE A 266 10.53 3.80 -14.51
C ILE A 266 11.15 4.87 -13.60
N LEU A 267 12.20 4.57 -12.85
CA LEU A 267 12.77 5.56 -11.91
C LEU A 267 13.23 6.87 -12.56
N PRO A 268 13.82 6.89 -13.78
CA PRO A 268 14.14 8.17 -14.45
C PRO A 268 12.89 9.03 -14.76
N ILE A 269 11.74 8.38 -15.07
CA ILE A 269 10.47 9.10 -15.26
C ILE A 269 10.00 9.69 -13.92
N PHE A 270 10.03 8.89 -12.86
CA PHE A 270 9.61 9.34 -11.53
C PHE A 270 10.52 10.46 -10.99
N ALA A 271 11.83 10.40 -11.22
CA ALA A 271 12.75 11.46 -10.84
C ALA A 271 12.41 12.79 -11.53
N ARG A 272 12.28 12.77 -12.86
CA ARG A 272 11.93 13.94 -13.68
C ARG A 272 10.58 14.55 -13.31
N GLU A 273 9.58 13.71 -13.07
CA GLU A 273 8.22 14.16 -12.74
C GLU A 273 8.01 14.39 -11.24
N ARG A 274 9.06 14.19 -10.42
CA ARG A 274 9.06 14.33 -8.94
C ARG A 274 8.02 13.45 -8.27
N ILE A 275 7.93 12.18 -8.67
CA ILE A 275 6.99 11.18 -8.15
C ILE A 275 7.67 10.36 -7.06
N GLY A 276 7.17 10.44 -5.83
CA GLY A 276 7.47 9.47 -4.78
C GLY A 276 6.79 8.15 -5.09
N TRP A 277 7.39 7.02 -4.70
CA TRP A 277 6.92 5.73 -5.17
C TRP A 277 6.98 4.62 -4.14
N TYR A 278 6.13 3.59 -4.34
CA TYR A 278 6.12 2.35 -3.60
C TYR A 278 5.98 1.19 -4.61
N ASN A 279 7.03 0.38 -4.79
CA ASN A 279 6.90 -0.82 -5.61
C ASN A 279 6.07 -1.89 -4.89
N TRP A 280 5.47 -2.81 -5.63
CA TRP A 280 4.77 -3.95 -5.03
C TRP A 280 5.78 -5.00 -4.60
N GLY A 281 5.67 -5.47 -3.32
CA GLY A 281 6.51 -6.50 -2.73
C GLY A 281 7.91 -6.04 -2.31
N LEU A 282 8.46 -6.67 -1.30
CA LEU A 282 9.81 -6.45 -0.81
C LEU A 282 10.61 -7.75 -0.78
N VAL A 283 10.14 -8.76 -0.06
CA VAL A 283 10.84 -10.03 0.15
C VAL A 283 10.00 -11.19 -0.34
N ALA A 284 10.61 -12.09 -1.12
CA ALA A 284 9.97 -13.30 -1.59
C ALA A 284 9.53 -14.18 -0.41
N GLY A 285 8.23 -14.39 -0.28
CA GLY A 285 7.63 -15.06 0.85
C GLY A 285 6.34 -15.81 0.51
N ARG A 286 5.50 -15.97 1.52
CA ARG A 286 4.23 -16.72 1.42
C ARG A 286 3.21 -16.06 0.49
N THR A 287 3.33 -14.76 0.21
CA THR A 287 2.52 -14.06 -0.80
C THR A 287 2.83 -14.51 -2.23
N GLN A 288 4.03 -15.00 -2.48
CA GLN A 288 4.52 -15.38 -3.81
C GLN A 288 4.41 -14.22 -4.83
N THR A 289 4.59 -12.98 -4.42
CA THR A 289 4.47 -11.79 -5.26
C THR A 289 5.57 -11.67 -6.31
N TYR A 290 6.65 -12.43 -6.17
CA TYR A 290 7.67 -12.59 -7.20
C TYR A 290 7.18 -13.33 -8.46
N LEU A 291 6.04 -14.05 -8.41
CA LEU A 291 5.46 -14.80 -9.52
C LEU A 291 4.57 -13.92 -10.42
N ASP A 292 4.43 -14.28 -11.70
CA ASP A 292 3.50 -13.63 -12.63
C ASP A 292 2.05 -13.81 -12.14
N TRP A 293 1.20 -12.81 -12.36
CA TRP A 293 -0.24 -12.91 -12.10
C TRP A 293 -0.91 -14.03 -12.90
N ARG A 294 -0.38 -14.31 -14.07
CA ARG A 294 -0.83 -15.39 -14.96
C ARG A 294 -0.16 -16.69 -14.54
N ARG A 295 -0.88 -17.49 -13.76
CA ARG A 295 -0.38 -18.72 -13.15
C ARG A 295 0.27 -19.69 -14.18
N GLU A 296 -0.24 -19.73 -15.39
CA GLU A 296 0.26 -20.59 -16.47
C GLU A 296 1.72 -20.31 -16.88
N PHE A 297 2.25 -19.14 -16.54
CA PHE A 297 3.66 -18.78 -16.78
C PHE A 297 4.58 -19.10 -15.61
N ASN A 298 4.02 -19.48 -14.46
CA ASN A 298 4.80 -19.76 -13.26
C ASN A 298 5.25 -21.22 -13.22
N THR A 299 6.55 -21.42 -13.24
CA THR A 299 7.19 -22.73 -13.15
C THR A 299 8.33 -22.68 -12.13
N PRO A 300 8.84 -23.85 -11.64
CA PRO A 300 10.03 -23.85 -10.78
C PRO A 300 11.26 -23.21 -11.41
N ASP A 301 11.30 -23.15 -12.75
CA ASP A 301 12.43 -22.58 -13.52
C ASP A 301 12.23 -21.10 -13.93
N SER A 302 11.13 -20.47 -13.49
CA SER A 302 10.87 -19.05 -13.78
C SER A 302 11.97 -18.17 -13.19
N LYS A 303 12.71 -17.47 -14.05
CA LYS A 303 13.88 -16.66 -13.66
C LYS A 303 13.55 -15.20 -13.47
N THR A 304 12.57 -14.69 -14.22
CA THR A 304 12.17 -13.29 -14.11
C THR A 304 11.11 -13.14 -13.02
N TRP A 305 11.46 -12.43 -11.97
CA TRP A 305 10.51 -12.08 -10.90
C TRP A 305 9.61 -10.94 -11.31
N GLN A 306 8.35 -11.02 -10.89
CA GLN A 306 7.43 -9.95 -11.20
C GLN A 306 7.69 -8.72 -10.36
N HIS A 307 7.75 -8.84 -9.02
CA HIS A 307 7.79 -7.70 -8.11
C HIS A 307 8.96 -7.70 -7.13
N ASP A 308 9.07 -8.69 -6.26
CA ASP A 308 9.91 -8.64 -5.06
C ASP A 308 11.37 -8.20 -5.32
N ILE A 309 11.97 -7.58 -4.33
CA ILE A 309 13.32 -6.99 -4.36
C ILE A 309 14.37 -7.94 -3.78
N PHE A 310 14.02 -8.70 -2.74
CA PHE A 310 14.92 -9.59 -2.03
C PHE A 310 14.45 -11.04 -2.07
N HIS A 311 15.40 -11.95 -2.11
CA HIS A 311 15.19 -13.35 -1.77
C HIS A 311 14.88 -13.49 -0.27
N ALA A 312 14.33 -14.65 0.12
CA ALA A 312 13.99 -14.92 1.52
C ALA A 312 15.19 -14.93 2.49
N ASP A 313 16.41 -14.98 1.97
CA ASP A 313 17.66 -14.90 2.72
C ASP A 313 18.27 -13.48 2.75
N GLY A 314 17.58 -12.48 2.19
CA GLY A 314 18.00 -11.09 2.12
C GLY A 314 18.95 -10.75 0.98
N SER A 315 19.32 -11.72 0.14
CA SER A 315 20.09 -11.40 -1.07
C SER A 315 19.19 -10.68 -2.10
N PRO A 316 19.68 -9.63 -2.76
CA PRO A 316 18.88 -8.93 -3.77
C PRO A 316 18.56 -9.82 -4.96
N TYR A 317 17.39 -9.62 -5.56
CA TYR A 317 17.05 -10.18 -6.86
C TYR A 317 18.02 -9.67 -7.94
N ASP A 318 18.30 -8.36 -7.92
CA ASP A 318 19.25 -7.69 -8.83
C ASP A 318 19.98 -6.56 -8.09
N GLU A 319 21.29 -6.66 -7.99
CA GLU A 319 22.16 -5.65 -7.35
C GLU A 319 22.09 -4.29 -8.08
N ALA A 320 21.94 -4.29 -9.41
CA ALA A 320 21.85 -3.05 -10.18
C ALA A 320 20.55 -2.28 -9.86
N GLU A 321 19.44 -2.98 -9.61
CA GLU A 321 18.22 -2.33 -9.16
C GLU A 321 18.37 -1.68 -7.77
N ILE A 322 19.10 -2.34 -6.85
CA ILE A 322 19.40 -1.77 -5.52
C ILE A 322 20.21 -0.48 -5.66
N GLU A 323 21.20 -0.45 -6.55
CA GLU A 323 22.00 0.76 -6.80
C GLU A 323 21.13 1.90 -7.33
N LEU A 324 20.21 1.63 -8.27
CA LEU A 324 19.28 2.62 -8.81
C LEU A 324 18.30 3.13 -7.74
N ILE A 325 17.76 2.23 -6.91
CA ILE A 325 16.87 2.60 -5.79
C ILE A 325 17.59 3.52 -4.81
N ARG A 326 18.81 3.16 -4.43
CA ARG A 326 19.64 3.94 -3.50
C ARG A 326 20.00 5.33 -4.05
N ALA A 327 20.26 5.41 -5.36
CA ALA A 327 20.65 6.64 -6.04
C ALA A 327 19.46 7.56 -6.37
N PHE A 328 18.20 7.09 -6.17
CA PHE A 328 17.03 7.84 -6.56
C PHE A 328 16.92 9.18 -5.84
N ALA A 329 16.80 10.25 -6.62
CA ALA A 329 16.54 11.62 -6.19
C ALA A 329 15.65 12.30 -7.24
N PHE A 330 15.02 13.41 -6.87
CA PHE A 330 14.33 14.25 -7.85
C PHE A 330 15.31 15.12 -8.63
N ASP A 331 15.03 15.30 -9.92
CA ASP A 331 15.78 16.20 -10.81
C ASP A 331 15.61 17.68 -10.42
#